data_9ba9e61abcc3b4ae3a8ecd7d44023d9f
#
_entry.id   9ba9e61abcc3b4ae3a8ecd7d44023d9f
#
_cell.length_a   1.000
_cell.length_b   1.000
_cell.length_c   1.000
_cell.angle_alpha   90.00
_cell.angle_beta   90.00
_cell.angle_gamma   90.00
#
_symmetry.space_group_name_H-M   'P 1'
#
loop_
_entity.id
_entity.type
_entity.pdbx_description
1 polymer ?
#
loop_
_entity_poly.entity_id
_entity_poly.type
_entity_poly.pdbx_seq_one_letter_code
_entity_poly.pdbx_strand_id
1 'polypeptide(L)'
;MAKNYQYYEKFPLYWVQTLRDELSKEFMGYSEMFGYLPPVKEHSVIGTIAGNLPSKPQGITIGGTIYYTPRYPVVTEKFREKYGDEESLIYEFGMYAHETFHAIDQEVTKPLRILDVKLLSGKVRWFTTYVLKLMKTPNAKTHPMEIPAYELQKYLKGLARAAGDNNG
;
A
#
# COMPACT_ATOMS: atom_id res chain seq x y z
N MET A 1 28.50 4.42 -4.28
CA MET A 1 27.15 4.43 -4.90
C MET A 1 26.19 3.81 -3.90
N ALA A 2 25.24 4.58 -3.38
CA ALA A 2 24.15 4.00 -2.59
C ALA A 2 23.38 3.03 -3.49
N LYS A 3 23.34 1.74 -3.12
CA LYS A 3 22.41 0.80 -3.74
C LYS A 3 21.03 1.38 -3.57
N ASN A 4 20.30 1.61 -4.65
CA ASN A 4 18.87 1.89 -4.59
C ASN A 4 18.18 0.64 -4.02
N TYR A 5 18.09 0.58 -2.70
CA TYR A 5 17.42 -0.50 -1.98
C TYR A 5 15.93 -0.39 -2.28
N GLN A 6 15.38 -1.42 -2.88
CA GLN A 6 13.93 -1.49 -3.08
C GLN A 6 13.29 -1.99 -1.78
N TYR A 7 12.33 -1.28 -1.26
CA TYR A 7 11.72 -1.57 0.05
C TYR A 7 11.23 -3.02 0.19
N TYR A 8 10.71 -3.61 -0.89
CA TYR A 8 10.23 -4.99 -0.89
C TYR A 8 11.36 -6.04 -0.77
N GLU A 9 12.62 -5.68 -0.98
CA GLU A 9 13.76 -6.62 -0.87
C GLU A 9 14.01 -7.10 0.57
N LYS A 10 13.42 -6.42 1.56
CA LYS A 10 13.47 -6.84 2.97
C LYS A 10 12.55 -8.03 3.28
N PHE A 11 11.59 -8.33 2.42
CA PHE A 11 10.63 -9.41 2.61
C PHE A 11 11.09 -10.69 1.90
N PRO A 12 10.71 -11.89 2.40
CA PRO A 12 10.94 -13.15 1.70
C PRO A 12 10.40 -13.10 0.26
N LEU A 13 11.18 -13.62 -0.68
CA LEU A 13 10.87 -13.55 -2.11
C LEU A 13 9.48 -14.13 -2.43
N TYR A 14 9.10 -15.23 -1.79
CA TYR A 14 7.81 -15.86 -2.04
C TYR A 14 6.62 -14.99 -1.54
N TRP A 15 6.80 -14.18 -0.47
CA TRP A 15 5.77 -13.21 -0.07
C TRP A 15 5.57 -12.14 -1.14
N VAL A 16 6.67 -11.62 -1.68
CA VAL A 16 6.64 -10.61 -2.74
C VAL A 16 6.01 -11.17 -4.01
N GLN A 17 6.33 -12.43 -4.36
CA GLN A 17 5.73 -13.09 -5.51
C GLN A 17 4.22 -13.31 -5.31
N THR A 18 3.81 -13.77 -4.14
CA THR A 18 2.39 -13.91 -3.80
C THR A 18 1.64 -12.57 -3.90
N LEU A 19 2.25 -11.48 -3.42
CA LEU A 19 1.68 -10.14 -3.58
C LEU A 19 1.47 -9.79 -5.08
N ARG A 20 2.45 -10.05 -5.93
CA ARG A 20 2.34 -9.82 -7.38
C ARG A 20 1.25 -10.66 -8.01
N ASP A 21 1.13 -11.92 -7.61
CA ASP A 21 0.11 -12.83 -8.13
C ASP A 21 -1.31 -12.36 -7.75
N GLU A 22 -1.51 -11.91 -6.51
CA GLU A 22 -2.80 -11.37 -6.07
C GLU A 22 -3.14 -10.04 -6.76
N LEU A 23 -2.17 -9.14 -6.93
CA LEU A 23 -2.37 -7.91 -7.69
C LEU A 23 -2.73 -8.19 -9.16
N SER A 24 -2.16 -9.25 -9.76
CA SER A 24 -2.47 -9.67 -11.13
C SER A 24 -3.89 -10.22 -11.28
N LYS A 25 -4.45 -10.81 -10.22
CA LYS A 25 -5.85 -11.27 -10.19
C LYS A 25 -6.82 -10.09 -10.04
N GLU A 26 -6.45 -9.11 -9.20
CA GLU A 26 -7.31 -7.98 -8.87
C GLU A 26 -7.32 -6.91 -9.97
N PHE A 27 -6.18 -6.63 -10.56
CA PHE A 27 -6.02 -5.54 -11.53
C PHE A 27 -5.71 -6.04 -12.94
N MET A 28 -6.68 -5.88 -13.85
CA MET A 28 -6.42 -6.04 -15.27
C MET A 28 -5.34 -5.05 -15.72
N GLY A 29 -4.30 -5.56 -16.37
CA GLY A 29 -3.18 -4.74 -16.84
C GLY A 29 -2.00 -4.66 -15.87
N TYR A 30 -2.10 -5.20 -14.64
CA TYR A 30 -0.95 -5.24 -13.74
C TYR A 30 0.22 -6.07 -14.31
N SER A 31 -0.07 -7.17 -14.99
CA SER A 31 0.96 -7.98 -15.66
C SER A 31 1.71 -7.19 -16.75
N GLU A 32 1.05 -6.22 -17.40
CA GLU A 32 1.67 -5.32 -18.38
C GLU A 32 2.66 -4.34 -17.73
N MET A 33 2.55 -4.12 -16.42
CA MET A 33 3.48 -3.33 -15.63
C MET A 33 4.73 -4.11 -15.20
N PHE A 34 4.95 -5.31 -15.73
CA PHE A 34 6.11 -6.17 -15.42
C PHE A 34 6.30 -6.44 -13.93
N GLY A 35 5.19 -6.58 -13.19
CA GLY A 35 5.23 -6.81 -11.75
C GLY A 35 5.77 -5.63 -10.94
N TYR A 36 5.59 -4.40 -11.45
CA TYR A 36 5.99 -3.17 -10.77
C TYR A 36 5.51 -3.14 -9.31
N LEU A 37 6.41 -2.76 -8.44
CA LEU A 37 6.11 -2.51 -7.03
C LEU A 37 6.54 -1.08 -6.68
N PRO A 38 5.70 -0.32 -5.95
CA PRO A 38 5.94 1.10 -5.71
C PRO A 38 7.16 1.34 -4.83
N PRO A 39 7.91 2.43 -5.08
CA PRO A 39 8.94 2.88 -4.16
C PRO A 39 8.34 3.40 -2.86
N VAL A 40 9.09 3.25 -1.78
CA VAL A 40 8.76 3.78 -0.46
C VAL A 40 9.67 4.96 -0.14
N LYS A 41 9.10 6.03 0.39
CA LYS A 41 9.82 7.16 0.95
C LYS A 41 9.50 7.30 2.44
N GLU A 42 10.51 7.09 3.24
CA GLU A 42 10.52 7.39 4.66
C GLU A 42 11.08 8.80 4.89
N HIS A 43 10.76 9.40 6.02
CA HIS A 43 11.28 10.72 6.41
C HIS A 43 11.04 11.83 5.37
N SER A 44 9.92 11.78 4.66
CA SER A 44 9.56 12.78 3.64
C SER A 44 8.69 13.90 4.21
N VAL A 45 8.74 15.08 3.57
CA VAL A 45 7.83 16.20 3.90
C VAL A 45 6.36 15.77 3.73
N ILE A 46 6.04 15.01 2.67
CA ILE A 46 4.69 14.50 2.42
C ILE A 46 4.25 13.56 3.56
N GLY A 47 5.09 12.64 3.99
CA GLY A 47 4.82 11.73 5.11
C GLY A 47 4.63 12.51 6.43
N THR A 48 5.42 13.56 6.66
CA THR A 48 5.28 14.41 7.85
C THR A 48 3.95 15.15 7.86
N ILE A 49 3.54 15.74 6.73
CA ILE A 49 2.24 16.40 6.61
C ILE A 49 1.10 15.40 6.82
N ALA A 50 1.17 14.23 6.18
CA ALA A 50 0.18 13.17 6.31
C ALA A 50 0.04 12.69 7.77
N GLY A 51 1.16 12.56 8.50
CA GLY A 51 1.17 12.15 9.90
C GLY A 51 0.45 13.12 10.85
N ASN A 52 0.25 14.38 10.43
CA ASN A 52 -0.49 15.39 11.17
C ASN A 52 -2.00 15.43 10.84
N LEU A 53 -2.48 14.60 9.91
CA LEU A 53 -3.91 14.49 9.63
C LEU A 53 -4.67 13.94 10.85
N PRO A 54 -5.95 14.30 11.03
CA PRO A 54 -6.76 13.82 12.17
C PRO A 54 -6.83 12.29 12.26
N SER A 55 -6.82 11.59 11.13
CA SER A 55 -6.82 10.13 11.05
C SER A 55 -5.50 9.50 11.50
N LYS A 56 -4.43 10.29 11.59
CA LYS A 56 -3.06 9.85 11.95
C LYS A 56 -2.62 8.59 11.19
N PRO A 57 -2.64 8.58 9.86
CA PRO A 57 -2.29 7.41 9.08
C PRO A 57 -0.82 7.02 9.31
N GLN A 58 -0.50 5.75 9.12
CA GLN A 58 0.88 5.26 9.16
C GLN A 58 1.58 5.38 7.81
N GLY A 59 0.80 5.36 6.74
CA GLY A 59 1.27 5.54 5.37
C GLY A 59 0.23 6.26 4.53
N ILE A 60 0.66 6.75 3.40
CA ILE A 60 -0.19 7.36 2.38
C ILE A 60 0.44 7.12 1.02
N THR A 61 -0.40 6.81 0.03
CA THR A 61 0.05 6.59 -1.34
C THR A 61 -0.39 7.71 -2.25
N ILE A 62 0.56 8.39 -2.87
CA ILE A 62 0.31 9.48 -3.80
C ILE A 62 1.17 9.29 -5.05
N GLY A 63 0.52 9.28 -6.21
CA GLY A 63 1.19 9.25 -7.50
C GLY A 63 2.09 8.03 -7.72
N GLY A 64 1.71 6.86 -7.19
CA GLY A 64 2.47 5.63 -7.32
C GLY A 64 3.66 5.51 -6.36
N THR A 65 3.79 6.42 -5.40
CA THR A 65 4.82 6.37 -4.35
C THR A 65 4.16 6.25 -2.97
N ILE A 66 4.66 5.34 -2.15
CA ILE A 66 4.26 5.16 -0.75
C ILE A 66 5.09 6.09 0.13
N TYR A 67 4.43 6.86 0.98
CA TYR A 67 5.06 7.76 1.95
C TYR A 67 4.69 7.29 3.35
N TYR A 68 5.65 6.72 4.08
CA TYR A 68 5.44 6.42 5.48
C TYR A 68 5.56 7.66 6.35
N THR A 69 4.65 7.77 7.30
CA THR A 69 4.63 8.88 8.26
C THR A 69 5.62 8.62 9.40
N PRO A 70 6.01 9.64 10.17
CA PRO A 70 6.86 9.46 11.35
C PRO A 70 6.28 8.50 12.41
N ARG A 71 4.97 8.24 12.34
CA ARG A 71 4.30 7.28 13.23
C ARG A 71 4.62 5.83 12.88
N TYR A 72 4.88 5.53 11.61
CA TYR A 72 5.11 4.16 11.14
C TYR A 72 6.24 3.44 11.88
N PRO A 73 7.48 3.98 11.96
CA PRO A 73 8.57 3.30 12.65
C PRO A 73 8.29 3.13 14.15
N VAL A 74 7.60 4.10 14.78
CA VAL A 74 7.23 4.00 16.20
C VAL A 74 6.24 2.87 16.45
N VAL A 75 5.24 2.70 15.60
CA VAL A 75 4.26 1.61 15.71
C VAL A 75 4.92 0.27 15.43
N THR A 76 5.76 0.20 14.40
CA THR A 76 6.49 -1.02 14.02
C THR A 76 7.41 -1.49 15.15
N GLU A 77 8.15 -0.57 15.78
CA GLU A 77 9.03 -0.91 16.90
C GLU A 77 8.26 -1.43 18.11
N LYS A 78 7.18 -0.75 18.51
CA LYS A 78 6.30 -1.24 19.59
C LYS A 78 5.69 -2.61 19.28
N PHE A 79 5.40 -2.85 18.00
CA PHE A 79 4.87 -4.14 17.56
C PHE A 79 5.93 -5.23 17.66
N ARG A 80 7.19 -4.91 17.30
CA ARG A 80 8.34 -5.79 17.42
C ARG A 80 8.65 -6.14 18.88
N GLU A 81 8.67 -5.16 19.77
CA GLU A 81 8.87 -5.35 21.20
C GLU A 81 7.82 -6.29 21.81
N LYS A 82 6.57 -6.21 21.33
CA LYS A 82 5.45 -6.98 21.88
C LYS A 82 5.31 -8.39 21.31
N TYR A 83 5.58 -8.55 20.01
CA TYR A 83 5.25 -9.79 19.29
C TYR A 83 6.46 -10.45 18.60
N GLY A 84 7.63 -9.82 18.65
CA GLY A 84 8.87 -10.32 18.07
C GLY A 84 9.10 -9.88 16.62
N ASP A 85 10.28 -10.21 16.09
CA ASP A 85 10.75 -9.75 14.78
C ASP A 85 9.93 -10.31 13.63
N GLU A 86 9.54 -11.58 13.71
CA GLU A 86 8.76 -12.24 12.66
C GLU A 86 7.38 -11.61 12.49
N GLU A 87 6.62 -11.46 13.57
CA GLU A 87 5.31 -10.81 13.53
C GLU A 87 5.41 -9.33 13.12
N SER A 88 6.50 -8.65 13.48
CA SER A 88 6.78 -7.29 13.01
C SER A 88 6.99 -7.25 11.50
N LEU A 89 7.75 -8.20 10.95
CA LEU A 89 7.98 -8.30 9.51
C LEU A 89 6.68 -8.59 8.75
N ILE A 90 5.84 -9.48 9.30
CA ILE A 90 4.50 -9.78 8.75
C ILE A 90 3.61 -8.53 8.77
N TYR A 91 3.66 -7.76 9.85
CA TYR A 91 2.94 -6.49 9.95
C TYR A 91 3.39 -5.49 8.90
N GLU A 92 4.71 -5.29 8.75
CA GLU A 92 5.29 -4.38 7.76
C GLU A 92 4.95 -4.81 6.33
N PHE A 93 4.99 -6.11 6.04
CA PHE A 93 4.59 -6.65 4.75
C PHE A 93 3.11 -6.39 4.45
N GLY A 94 2.24 -6.59 5.44
CA GLY A 94 0.81 -6.28 5.31
C GLY A 94 0.56 -4.80 5.02
N MET A 95 1.26 -3.89 5.70
CA MET A 95 1.17 -2.45 5.44
C MET A 95 1.67 -2.09 4.05
N TYR A 96 2.80 -2.68 3.62
CA TYR A 96 3.33 -2.49 2.29
C TYR A 96 2.36 -2.97 1.21
N ALA A 97 1.75 -4.13 1.39
CA ALA A 97 0.75 -4.68 0.47
C ALA A 97 -0.49 -3.79 0.35
N HIS A 98 -0.98 -3.26 1.47
CA HIS A 98 -2.11 -2.33 1.51
C HIS A 98 -1.83 -1.06 0.69
N GLU A 99 -0.71 -0.41 0.95
CA GLU A 99 -0.32 0.80 0.23
C GLU A 99 0.02 0.51 -1.25
N THR A 100 0.58 -0.67 -1.54
CA THR A 100 0.84 -1.12 -2.92
C THR A 100 -0.47 -1.28 -3.68
N PHE A 101 -1.52 -1.81 -3.06
CA PHE A 101 -2.84 -1.88 -3.68
C PHE A 101 -3.30 -0.50 -4.16
N HIS A 102 -3.21 0.52 -3.31
CA HIS A 102 -3.58 1.88 -3.68
C HIS A 102 -2.69 2.46 -4.78
N ALA A 103 -1.39 2.16 -4.77
CA ALA A 103 -0.47 2.62 -5.81
C ALA A 103 -0.85 2.05 -7.19
N ILE A 104 -1.14 0.75 -7.24
CA ILE A 104 -1.54 0.09 -8.48
C ILE A 104 -2.92 0.56 -8.93
N ASP A 105 -3.90 0.69 -8.03
CA ASP A 105 -5.22 1.20 -8.34
C ASP A 105 -5.17 2.62 -8.94
N GLN A 106 -4.28 3.49 -8.42
CA GLN A 106 -4.01 4.81 -8.99
C GLN A 106 -3.44 4.73 -10.41
N GLU A 107 -2.49 3.81 -10.65
CA GLU A 107 -1.83 3.67 -11.97
C GLU A 107 -2.79 3.11 -13.03
N VAL A 108 -3.63 2.13 -12.69
CA VAL A 108 -4.57 1.52 -13.64
C VAL A 108 -5.85 2.34 -13.83
N THR A 109 -6.11 3.34 -12.97
CA THR A 109 -7.29 4.19 -13.12
C THR A 109 -7.20 5.03 -14.39
N LYS A 110 -8.15 4.83 -15.29
CA LYS A 110 -8.20 5.53 -16.57
C LYS A 110 -8.48 7.03 -16.38
N PRO A 111 -7.88 7.89 -17.22
CA PRO A 111 -8.19 9.32 -17.21
C PRO A 111 -9.66 9.57 -17.54
N LEU A 112 -10.23 10.64 -16.97
CA LEU A 112 -11.54 11.13 -17.37
C LEU A 112 -11.41 11.89 -18.70
N ARG A 113 -12.14 11.44 -19.70
CA ARG A 113 -12.22 12.09 -21.03
C ARG A 113 -13.66 12.39 -21.37
N ILE A 114 -13.90 13.51 -22.05
CA ILE A 114 -15.16 13.85 -22.70
C ILE A 114 -14.80 14.28 -24.12
N LEU A 115 -15.41 13.64 -25.12
CA LEU A 115 -15.15 13.90 -26.54
C LEU A 115 -13.64 13.96 -26.86
N ASP A 116 -12.88 12.95 -26.42
CA ASP A 116 -11.42 12.83 -26.55
C ASP A 116 -10.58 13.90 -25.83
N VAL A 117 -11.18 14.87 -25.20
CA VAL A 117 -10.47 15.84 -24.35
C VAL A 117 -10.20 15.24 -22.97
N LYS A 118 -8.92 15.20 -22.57
CA LYS A 118 -8.52 14.76 -21.24
C LYS A 118 -8.83 15.84 -20.22
N LEU A 119 -9.84 15.63 -19.39
CA LEU A 119 -10.23 16.54 -18.30
C LEU A 119 -9.43 16.30 -17.04
N LEU A 120 -9.26 15.04 -16.64
CA LEU A 120 -8.51 14.65 -15.45
C LEU A 120 -7.59 13.48 -15.75
N SER A 121 -6.36 13.51 -15.21
CA SER A 121 -5.51 12.33 -15.24
C SER A 121 -6.12 11.20 -14.37
N GLY A 122 -5.74 9.96 -14.63
CA GLY A 122 -6.22 8.82 -13.84
C GLY A 122 -5.95 8.99 -12.34
N LYS A 123 -4.75 9.43 -11.97
CA LYS A 123 -4.35 9.69 -10.57
C LYS A 123 -5.18 10.78 -9.90
N VAL A 124 -5.43 11.89 -10.59
CA VAL A 124 -6.29 12.97 -10.06
C VAL A 124 -7.73 12.49 -9.92
N ARG A 125 -8.25 11.74 -10.89
CA ARG A 125 -9.58 11.14 -10.82
C ARG A 125 -9.71 10.19 -9.64
N TRP A 126 -8.73 9.32 -9.43
CA TRP A 126 -8.68 8.40 -8.29
C TRP A 126 -8.73 9.17 -6.97
N PHE A 127 -7.83 10.15 -6.80
CA PHE A 127 -7.75 10.95 -5.58
C PHE A 127 -9.04 11.72 -5.30
N THR A 128 -9.62 12.38 -6.31
CA THR A 128 -10.90 13.07 -6.17
C THR A 128 -12.02 12.12 -5.75
N THR A 129 -12.07 10.94 -6.37
CA THR A 129 -13.06 9.91 -6.00
C THR A 129 -12.87 9.44 -4.57
N TYR A 130 -11.62 9.24 -4.14
CA TYR A 130 -11.28 8.86 -2.77
C TYR A 130 -11.77 9.91 -1.77
N VAL A 131 -11.44 11.18 -1.98
CA VAL A 131 -11.86 12.28 -1.10
C VAL A 131 -13.39 12.40 -1.03
N LEU A 132 -14.09 12.34 -2.17
CA LEU A 132 -15.55 12.41 -2.20
C LEU A 132 -16.21 11.24 -1.45
N LYS A 133 -15.64 10.03 -1.55
CA LYS A 133 -16.11 8.88 -0.78
C LYS A 133 -15.79 9.01 0.71
N LEU A 134 -14.62 9.55 1.05
CA LEU A 134 -14.22 9.81 2.43
C LEU A 134 -15.18 10.80 3.14
N MET A 135 -15.65 11.82 2.43
CA MET A 135 -16.66 12.75 2.97
C MET A 135 -17.98 12.06 3.33
N LYS A 136 -18.34 11.00 2.60
CA LYS A 136 -19.58 10.21 2.83
C LYS A 136 -19.36 9.09 3.85
N THR A 137 -18.16 8.55 3.92
CA THR A 137 -17.81 7.41 4.75
C THR A 137 -16.45 7.68 5.43
N PRO A 138 -16.42 8.47 6.51
CA PRO A 138 -15.17 8.95 7.12
C PRO A 138 -14.37 7.88 7.86
N ASN A 139 -14.95 6.69 8.08
CA ASN A 139 -14.23 5.58 8.69
C ASN A 139 -13.48 4.79 7.61
N ALA A 140 -12.14 4.80 7.68
CA ALA A 140 -11.29 4.08 6.73
C ALA A 140 -11.66 2.60 6.59
N LYS A 141 -12.00 1.91 7.69
CA LYS A 141 -12.35 0.47 7.66
C LYS A 141 -13.64 0.16 6.87
N THR A 142 -14.52 1.13 6.71
CA THR A 142 -15.77 1.00 5.94
C THR A 142 -15.75 1.77 4.63
N HIS A 143 -14.63 2.45 4.33
CA HIS A 143 -14.47 3.20 3.10
C HIS A 143 -14.36 2.25 1.90
N PRO A 144 -15.20 2.40 0.84
CA PRO A 144 -15.28 1.44 -0.25
C PRO A 144 -13.97 1.18 -1.01
N MET A 145 -13.06 2.16 -1.04
CA MET A 145 -11.75 2.01 -1.70
C MET A 145 -10.68 1.44 -0.77
N GLU A 146 -10.94 1.41 0.53
CA GLU A 146 -10.04 0.82 1.53
C GLU A 146 -10.31 -0.67 1.77
N ILE A 147 -11.58 -1.09 1.63
CA ILE A 147 -11.98 -2.48 1.91
C ILE A 147 -11.12 -3.49 1.14
N PRO A 148 -10.94 -3.39 -0.19
CA PRO A 148 -10.14 -4.36 -0.93
C PRO A 148 -8.67 -4.39 -0.48
N ALA A 149 -8.09 -3.23 -0.16
CA ALA A 149 -6.73 -3.12 0.34
C ALA A 149 -6.57 -3.79 1.72
N TYR A 150 -7.55 -3.63 2.62
CA TYR A 150 -7.57 -4.33 3.92
C TYR A 150 -7.77 -5.85 3.77
N GLU A 151 -8.58 -6.29 2.83
CA GLU A 151 -8.78 -7.72 2.54
C GLU A 151 -7.50 -8.35 2.03
N LEU A 152 -6.82 -7.72 1.06
CA LEU A 152 -5.51 -8.15 0.58
C LEU A 152 -4.48 -8.20 1.70
N GLN A 153 -4.38 -7.14 2.51
CA GLN A 153 -3.49 -7.08 3.66
C GLN A 153 -3.72 -8.25 4.63
N LYS A 154 -4.98 -8.52 4.98
CA LYS A 154 -5.36 -9.61 5.89
C LYS A 154 -5.00 -10.98 5.33
N TYR A 155 -5.31 -11.20 4.06
CA TYR A 155 -5.03 -12.46 3.36
C TYR A 155 -3.52 -12.75 3.32
N LEU A 156 -2.72 -11.80 2.88
CA LEU A 156 -1.27 -11.96 2.77
C LEU A 156 -0.58 -12.15 4.13
N LYS A 157 -1.05 -11.46 5.17
CA LYS A 157 -0.56 -11.70 6.54
C LYS A 157 -0.88 -13.10 7.02
N GLY A 158 -2.04 -13.65 6.68
CA GLY A 158 -2.40 -15.04 6.97
C GLY A 158 -1.49 -16.04 6.29
N LEU A 159 -1.21 -15.84 5.00
CA LEU A 159 -0.29 -16.70 4.23
C LEU A 159 1.15 -16.62 4.77
N ALA A 160 1.63 -15.44 5.14
CA ALA A 160 2.96 -15.25 5.68
C ALA A 160 3.14 -16.02 7.01
N ARG A 161 2.14 -16.00 7.89
CA ARG A 161 2.16 -16.79 9.14
C ARG A 161 2.14 -18.29 8.88
N ALA A 162 1.24 -18.76 8.03
CA ALA A 162 1.14 -20.19 7.71
C ALA A 162 2.43 -20.76 7.11
N ALA A 163 3.21 -19.95 6.42
CA ALA A 163 4.49 -20.34 5.87
C ALA A 163 5.60 -20.40 6.94
N GLY A 164 5.56 -19.55 7.97
CA GLY A 164 6.46 -19.62 9.12
C GLY A 164 6.25 -20.89 9.93
N ASP A 165 5.00 -21.26 10.20
CA ASP A 165 4.65 -22.46 10.97
C ASP A 165 5.09 -23.77 10.31
N ASN A 166 5.28 -23.82 9.00
CA ASN A 166 5.74 -25.02 8.27
C ASN A 166 7.27 -25.21 8.27
N ASN A 167 8.03 -24.25 8.75
CA ASN A 167 9.49 -24.27 8.83
C ASN A 167 10.04 -24.47 10.26
N GLY A 168 9.15 -24.73 11.21
CA GLY A 168 9.48 -24.99 12.63
C GLY A 168 9.63 -26.46 12.99
#